data_e1049c81a7e862f3bb1b85a05ee686db
#
_entry.id   e1049c81a7e862f3bb1b85a05ee686db
#
_cell.length_a   1.000
_cell.length_b   1.000
_cell.length_c   1.000
_cell.angle_alpha   90.00
_cell.angle_beta   90.00
_cell.angle_gamma   90.00
#
_symmetry.space_group_name_H-M   'P 1'
#
loop_
_entity.id
_entity.type
_entity.pdbx_description
1 polymer ?
#
loop_
_entity_poly.entity_id
_entity_poly.type
_entity_poly.pdbx_seq_one_letter_code
_entity_poly.pdbx_strand_id
1 'polypeptide(L)'
;MARFSYEESENYGNAKSNFFSLKDDKDTAIIRFLYNDMNDIQGVSCHEVKIGDKTVDVECLRAYNEPVHKCPLCEAEYRTKAMLFIPIYDEDAKESKIWTRGKTFFSKLSSLCSRYSPLVSTPFEVERRGKKGDTNTTYETYPLTQDHSRIEDFPEIKPEGTAFLVKTYEELREYVRTGQFPTVDKNNVDRRTVARETPATPVRRTPQAYNAEDNF
;
A
#
# COMPACT_ATOMS: atom_id res chain seq x y z
N MET A 1 6.50 -6.47 -35.62
CA MET A 1 6.79 -7.73 -34.90
C MET A 1 7.76 -7.40 -33.78
N ALA A 2 7.38 -7.72 -32.54
CA ALA A 2 8.30 -7.63 -31.41
C ALA A 2 9.31 -8.79 -31.51
N ARG A 3 10.59 -8.48 -31.44
CA ARG A 3 11.69 -9.45 -31.41
C ARG A 3 12.31 -9.41 -30.03
N PHE A 4 12.75 -10.52 -29.52
CA PHE A 4 13.46 -10.64 -28.23
C PHE A 4 14.75 -11.44 -28.40
N SER A 5 15.72 -11.19 -27.54
CA SER A 5 17.00 -11.91 -27.50
C SER A 5 16.87 -13.26 -26.79
N TYR A 6 17.92 -14.09 -26.84
CA TYR A 6 17.97 -15.36 -26.12
C TYR A 6 17.84 -15.13 -24.59
N GLU A 7 18.53 -14.12 -24.04
CA GLU A 7 18.46 -13.76 -22.62
C GLU A 7 17.06 -13.28 -22.21
N GLU A 8 16.39 -12.52 -23.10
CA GLU A 8 14.99 -12.12 -22.87
C GLU A 8 14.01 -13.30 -22.96
N SER A 9 14.34 -14.35 -23.74
CA SER A 9 13.50 -15.52 -23.91
C SER A 9 13.34 -16.35 -22.62
N GLU A 10 14.38 -16.39 -21.79
CA GLU A 10 14.33 -17.06 -20.47
C GLU A 10 13.36 -16.36 -19.51
N ASN A 11 13.15 -15.08 -19.68
CA ASN A 11 12.22 -14.26 -18.89
C ASN A 11 10.85 -14.10 -19.56
N TYR A 12 10.71 -14.52 -20.84
CA TYR A 12 9.49 -14.36 -21.60
C TYR A 12 8.40 -15.32 -21.10
N GLY A 13 7.36 -14.79 -20.48
CA GLY A 13 6.27 -15.58 -19.87
C GLY A 13 6.42 -15.80 -18.37
N ASN A 14 7.59 -15.56 -17.79
CA ASN A 14 7.80 -15.49 -16.37
C ASN A 14 7.56 -14.04 -15.89
N ALA A 15 6.31 -13.59 -15.89
CA ALA A 15 5.98 -12.31 -15.28
C ALA A 15 6.41 -12.37 -13.82
N LYS A 16 7.49 -11.64 -13.48
CA LYS A 16 7.97 -11.51 -12.11
C LYS A 16 6.81 -10.98 -11.26
N SER A 17 6.53 -11.67 -10.16
CA SER A 17 5.47 -11.24 -9.28
C SER A 17 5.93 -10.02 -8.48
N ASN A 18 5.16 -8.94 -8.54
CA ASN A 18 5.37 -7.78 -7.68
C ASN A 18 5.01 -8.07 -6.20
N PHE A 19 4.54 -9.28 -5.90
CA PHE A 19 4.12 -9.65 -4.55
C PHE A 19 5.12 -10.60 -3.90
N PHE A 20 5.41 -10.29 -2.63
CA PHE A 20 6.21 -11.15 -1.77
C PHE A 20 5.31 -12.18 -1.07
N SER A 21 5.72 -13.43 -1.09
CA SER A 21 5.06 -14.50 -0.33
C SER A 21 6.02 -15.65 -0.04
N LEU A 22 5.99 -16.16 1.19
CA LEU A 22 6.56 -17.44 1.57
C LEU A 22 5.43 -18.48 1.53
N LYS A 23 5.66 -19.62 0.91
CA LYS A 23 4.58 -20.57 0.55
C LYS A 23 4.44 -21.70 1.56
N ASP A 24 5.55 -22.25 2.02
CA ASP A 24 5.60 -23.44 2.84
C ASP A 24 5.99 -23.12 4.30
N ASP A 25 5.72 -24.06 5.20
CA ASP A 25 6.13 -23.94 6.60
C ASP A 25 7.66 -23.90 6.70
N LYS A 26 8.20 -22.96 7.48
CA LYS A 26 9.63 -22.69 7.64
C LYS A 26 10.34 -22.11 6.41
N ASP A 27 9.61 -21.72 5.38
CA ASP A 27 10.21 -20.91 4.32
C ASP A 27 10.78 -19.62 4.94
N THR A 28 11.99 -19.26 4.53
CA THR A 28 12.66 -18.02 4.95
C THR A 28 13.03 -17.17 3.75
N ALA A 29 13.16 -15.88 3.98
CA ALA A 29 13.76 -14.93 3.06
C ALA A 29 14.35 -13.75 3.83
N ILE A 30 15.39 -13.13 3.27
CA ILE A 30 15.95 -11.89 3.82
C ILE A 30 15.31 -10.71 3.10
N ILE A 31 14.64 -9.85 3.87
CA ILE A 31 13.96 -8.68 3.35
C ILE A 31 14.36 -7.41 4.11
N ARG A 32 14.10 -6.26 3.47
CA ARG A 32 14.09 -4.95 4.13
C ARG A 32 12.70 -4.35 4.02
N PHE A 33 12.20 -3.78 5.11
CA PHE A 33 11.00 -2.96 5.07
C PHE A 33 11.38 -1.57 4.58
N LEU A 34 10.78 -1.10 3.50
CA LEU A 34 11.10 0.20 2.90
C LEU A 34 10.36 1.34 3.61
N TYR A 35 10.66 1.48 4.92
CA TYR A 35 10.13 2.52 5.81
C TYR A 35 11.27 3.15 6.61
N ASN A 36 11.17 4.44 6.88
CA ASN A 36 12.05 5.11 7.83
C ASN A 36 11.51 4.94 9.26
N ASP A 37 10.25 5.30 9.47
CA ASP A 37 9.61 5.28 10.78
C ASP A 37 8.12 4.91 10.72
N MET A 38 7.44 5.03 11.85
CA MET A 38 6.02 4.73 11.99
C MET A 38 5.08 5.60 11.15
N ASN A 39 5.49 6.82 10.79
CA ASN A 39 4.64 7.73 10.03
C ASN A 39 4.52 7.29 8.56
N ASP A 40 5.49 6.51 8.08
CA ASP A 40 5.47 5.96 6.72
C ASP A 40 4.48 4.79 6.59
N ILE A 41 4.09 4.16 7.71
CA ILE A 41 3.24 2.98 7.70
C ILE A 41 1.77 3.38 7.68
N GLN A 42 1.10 3.08 6.57
CA GLN A 42 -0.32 3.36 6.39
C GLN A 42 -1.11 2.07 6.15
N GLY A 43 -2.25 1.96 6.83
CA GLY A 43 -3.24 0.94 6.55
C GLY A 43 -4.26 1.46 5.54
N VAL A 44 -4.72 0.59 4.65
CA VAL A 44 -5.71 0.92 3.63
C VAL A 44 -6.98 0.12 3.89
N SER A 45 -8.13 0.79 3.94
CA SER A 45 -9.43 0.12 3.91
C SER A 45 -9.78 -0.23 2.48
N CYS A 46 -10.01 -1.50 2.19
CA CYS A 46 -10.31 -1.99 0.85
C CYS A 46 -11.63 -2.75 0.81
N HIS A 47 -12.25 -2.71 -0.36
CA HIS A 47 -13.29 -3.64 -0.78
C HIS A 47 -12.72 -4.66 -1.74
N GLU A 48 -13.20 -5.89 -1.64
CA GLU A 48 -12.90 -6.93 -2.60
C GLU A 48 -13.96 -6.96 -3.69
N VAL A 49 -13.54 -6.78 -4.93
CA VAL A 49 -14.42 -6.76 -6.10
C VAL A 49 -13.95 -7.75 -7.16
N LYS A 50 -14.86 -8.18 -8.02
CA LYS A 50 -14.55 -9.08 -9.13
C LYS A 50 -14.45 -8.30 -10.44
N ILE A 51 -13.37 -8.53 -11.19
CA ILE A 51 -13.19 -8.04 -12.57
C ILE A 51 -12.96 -9.25 -13.45
N GLY A 52 -13.98 -9.67 -14.18
CA GLY A 52 -13.99 -10.98 -14.84
C GLY A 52 -13.83 -12.10 -13.81
N ASP A 53 -12.85 -12.99 -14.01
CA ASP A 53 -12.56 -14.11 -13.11
C ASP A 53 -11.60 -13.74 -11.97
N LYS A 54 -11.09 -12.50 -11.94
CA LYS A 54 -10.11 -12.07 -10.94
C LYS A 54 -10.78 -11.30 -9.82
N THR A 55 -10.35 -11.58 -8.61
CA THR A 55 -10.67 -10.78 -7.43
C THR A 55 -9.56 -9.75 -7.20
N VAL A 56 -9.93 -8.49 -7.03
CA VAL A 56 -9.01 -7.38 -6.81
C VAL A 56 -9.45 -6.54 -5.62
N ASP A 57 -8.48 -5.93 -4.96
CA ASP A 57 -8.73 -4.97 -3.90
C ASP A 57 -8.91 -3.57 -4.49
N VAL A 58 -9.93 -2.85 -4.02
CA VAL A 58 -10.21 -1.46 -4.39
C VAL A 58 -10.28 -0.64 -3.11
N GLU A 59 -9.59 0.50 -3.10
CA GLU A 59 -9.59 1.41 -1.97
C GLU A 59 -11.01 1.89 -1.63
N CYS A 60 -11.35 1.88 -0.36
CA CYS A 60 -12.60 2.44 0.13
C CYS A 60 -12.50 3.96 0.19
N LEU A 61 -13.43 4.66 -0.46
CA LEU A 61 -13.48 6.13 -0.44
C LEU A 61 -13.89 6.71 0.91
N ARG A 62 -14.42 5.88 1.81
CA ARG A 62 -14.90 6.28 3.12
C ARG A 62 -13.78 6.24 4.14
N ALA A 63 -13.46 7.39 4.74
CA ALA A 63 -12.59 7.44 5.90
C ALA A 63 -13.25 6.79 7.13
N TYR A 64 -12.45 6.48 8.15
CA TYR A 64 -12.95 5.90 9.40
C TYR A 64 -14.01 6.81 10.03
N ASN A 65 -15.15 6.23 10.44
CA ASN A 65 -16.32 6.92 11.02
C ASN A 65 -17.10 7.85 10.07
N GLU A 66 -16.78 7.94 8.78
CA GLU A 66 -17.63 8.65 7.84
C GLU A 66 -18.91 7.86 7.48
N PRO A 67 -19.99 8.54 7.04
CA PRO A 67 -21.22 7.90 6.61
C PRO A 67 -21.01 6.95 5.41
N VAL A 68 -21.79 5.88 5.33
CA VAL A 68 -21.66 4.83 4.29
C VAL A 68 -21.82 5.34 2.87
N HIS A 69 -22.65 6.38 2.66
CA HIS A 69 -22.89 6.98 1.33
C HIS A 69 -21.66 7.69 0.73
N LYS A 70 -20.59 7.88 1.49
CA LYS A 70 -19.32 8.42 0.97
C LYS A 70 -18.60 7.44 0.03
N CYS A 71 -18.96 6.16 0.06
CA CYS A 71 -18.42 5.15 -0.83
C CYS A 71 -19.56 4.29 -1.41
N PRO A 72 -19.74 4.23 -2.75
CA PRO A 72 -20.79 3.43 -3.36
C PRO A 72 -20.73 1.94 -3.01
N LEU A 73 -19.54 1.39 -2.80
CA LEU A 73 -19.37 -0.01 -2.39
C LEU A 73 -19.82 -0.23 -0.93
N CYS A 74 -19.57 0.74 -0.03
CA CYS A 74 -20.10 0.67 1.33
C CYS A 74 -21.63 0.77 1.35
N GLU A 75 -22.21 1.66 0.53
CA GLU A 75 -23.66 1.84 0.41
C GLU A 75 -24.33 0.57 -0.15
N ALA A 76 -23.65 -0.13 -1.06
CA ALA A 76 -24.08 -1.42 -1.61
C ALA A 76 -23.68 -2.63 -0.74
N GLU A 77 -23.33 -2.40 0.53
CA GLU A 77 -23.02 -3.42 1.54
C GLU A 77 -21.81 -4.33 1.21
N TYR A 78 -20.92 -3.90 0.31
CA TYR A 78 -19.65 -4.59 0.09
C TYR A 78 -18.80 -4.56 1.36
N ARG A 79 -18.33 -5.72 1.79
CA ARG A 79 -17.50 -5.84 3.01
C ARG A 79 -16.20 -5.06 2.86
N THR A 80 -15.85 -4.28 3.88
CA THR A 80 -14.54 -3.65 4.00
C THR A 80 -13.56 -4.55 4.74
N LYS A 81 -12.31 -4.52 4.33
CA LYS A 81 -11.18 -5.13 5.04
C LYS A 81 -10.05 -4.11 5.20
N ALA A 82 -9.42 -4.09 6.37
CA ALA A 82 -8.25 -3.26 6.63
C ALA A 82 -6.98 -4.04 6.31
N MET A 83 -6.18 -3.55 5.38
CA MET A 83 -5.00 -4.20 4.83
C MET A 83 -3.77 -3.31 5.01
N LEU A 84 -2.61 -3.96 5.03
CA LEU A 84 -1.30 -3.34 4.91
C LEU A 84 -0.68 -3.83 3.61
N PHE A 85 -0.26 -2.91 2.77
CA PHE A 85 0.48 -3.18 1.55
C PHE A 85 1.91 -2.67 1.76
N ILE A 86 2.75 -3.54 2.24
CA ILE A 86 4.06 -3.23 2.79
C ILE A 86 5.10 -3.28 1.67
N PRO A 87 5.69 -2.15 1.26
CA PRO A 87 6.83 -2.16 0.35
C PRO A 87 8.04 -2.78 1.06
N ILE A 88 8.61 -3.79 0.44
CA ILE A 88 9.81 -4.45 0.90
C ILE A 88 10.82 -4.57 -0.24
N TYR A 89 12.10 -4.71 0.11
CA TYR A 89 13.12 -5.19 -0.80
C TYR A 89 13.48 -6.62 -0.43
N ASP A 90 13.40 -7.51 -1.40
CA ASP A 90 13.76 -8.92 -1.28
C ASP A 90 15.26 -9.06 -1.62
N GLU A 91 16.08 -9.35 -0.61
CA GLU A 91 17.53 -9.42 -0.77
C GLU A 91 17.98 -10.62 -1.60
N ASP A 92 17.17 -11.69 -1.61
CA ASP A 92 17.49 -12.88 -2.38
C ASP A 92 17.15 -12.67 -3.86
N ALA A 93 15.98 -12.09 -4.14
CA ALA A 93 15.54 -11.80 -5.51
C ALA A 93 16.14 -10.51 -6.09
N LYS A 94 16.73 -9.63 -5.25
CA LYS A 94 17.24 -8.29 -5.62
C LYS A 94 16.16 -7.40 -6.25
N GLU A 95 14.95 -7.43 -5.70
CA GLU A 95 13.78 -6.73 -6.23
C GLU A 95 12.92 -6.14 -5.13
N SER A 96 12.33 -4.98 -5.40
CA SER A 96 11.28 -4.44 -4.54
C SER A 96 9.95 -5.14 -4.81
N LYS A 97 9.25 -5.55 -3.75
CA LYS A 97 7.98 -6.27 -3.79
C LYS A 97 7.00 -5.71 -2.78
N ILE A 98 5.73 -6.08 -2.91
CA ILE A 98 4.68 -5.71 -1.95
C ILE A 98 4.32 -6.94 -1.13
N TRP A 99 4.43 -6.82 0.19
CA TRP A 99 3.96 -7.84 1.11
C TRP A 99 2.59 -7.46 1.67
N THR A 100 1.55 -8.17 1.29
CA THR A 100 0.19 -7.90 1.72
C THR A 100 -0.11 -8.60 3.05
N ARG A 101 -0.53 -7.82 4.05
CA ARG A 101 -0.89 -8.30 5.39
C ARG A 101 -2.20 -7.71 5.88
N GLY A 102 -2.89 -8.41 6.77
CA GLY A 102 -4.03 -7.87 7.49
C GLY A 102 -3.61 -6.87 8.58
N LYS A 103 -4.56 -6.08 9.06
CA LYS A 103 -4.35 -5.02 10.07
C LYS A 103 -3.62 -5.48 11.34
N THR A 104 -3.72 -6.76 11.70
CA THR A 104 -3.07 -7.33 12.89
C THR A 104 -1.54 -7.27 12.82
N PHE A 105 -0.98 -7.20 11.61
CA PHE A 105 0.45 -7.08 11.42
C PHE A 105 0.98 -5.66 11.75
N PHE A 106 0.10 -4.67 11.88
CA PHE A 106 0.47 -3.29 12.20
C PHE A 106 1.23 -3.19 13.54
N SER A 107 0.77 -3.91 14.57
CA SER A 107 1.45 -3.93 15.87
C SER A 107 2.87 -4.47 15.79
N LYS A 108 3.12 -5.44 14.90
CA LYS A 108 4.46 -5.99 14.68
C LYS A 108 5.36 -4.96 14.00
N LEU A 109 4.90 -4.32 12.93
CA LEU A 109 5.65 -3.25 12.26
C LEU A 109 5.95 -2.10 13.22
N SER A 110 4.97 -1.67 14.02
CA SER A 110 5.14 -0.64 15.04
C SER A 110 6.26 -1.00 16.03
N SER A 111 6.27 -2.24 16.50
CA SER A 111 7.31 -2.74 17.41
C SER A 111 8.69 -2.79 16.74
N LEU A 112 8.76 -3.13 15.46
CA LEU A 112 10.02 -3.13 14.70
C LEU A 112 10.53 -1.70 14.52
N CYS A 113 9.68 -0.76 14.12
CA CYS A 113 10.05 0.66 13.96
C CYS A 113 10.56 1.27 15.26
N SER A 114 9.93 0.97 16.40
CA SER A 114 10.39 1.51 17.69
C SER A 114 11.75 1.00 18.12
N ARG A 115 12.22 -0.12 17.58
CA ARG A 115 13.50 -0.73 17.93
C ARG A 115 14.61 -0.49 16.90
N TYR A 116 14.26 -0.36 15.62
CA TYR A 116 15.19 -0.42 14.49
C TYR A 116 14.99 0.75 13.50
N SER A 117 14.60 1.94 13.97
CA SER A 117 14.45 3.11 13.10
C SER A 117 15.82 3.70 12.72
N PRO A 118 16.09 4.02 11.44
CA PRO A 118 15.24 3.79 10.29
C PRO A 118 15.14 2.32 9.90
N LEU A 119 13.89 1.84 9.65
CA LEU A 119 13.64 0.41 9.50
C LEU A 119 14.33 -0.18 8.26
N VAL A 120 14.48 0.62 7.21
CA VAL A 120 15.15 0.24 5.96
C VAL A 120 16.61 -0.14 6.14
N SER A 121 17.29 0.42 7.16
CA SER A 121 18.72 0.14 7.42
C SER A 121 18.97 -1.22 8.09
N THR A 122 17.90 -1.92 8.49
CA THR A 122 18.01 -3.24 9.12
C THR A 122 17.40 -4.30 8.22
N PRO A 123 18.19 -5.22 7.63
CA PRO A 123 17.62 -6.39 6.99
C PRO A 123 17.05 -7.35 8.03
N PHE A 124 16.00 -8.07 7.67
CA PHE A 124 15.36 -9.05 8.52
C PHE A 124 15.25 -10.39 7.80
N GLU A 125 15.64 -11.44 8.47
CA GLU A 125 15.23 -12.78 8.07
C GLU A 125 13.78 -12.97 8.52
N VAL A 126 12.90 -13.27 7.56
CA VAL A 126 11.48 -13.55 7.81
C VAL A 126 11.24 -15.02 7.63
N GLU A 127 10.70 -15.67 8.64
CA GLU A 127 10.34 -17.09 8.60
C GLU A 127 8.82 -17.25 8.66
N ARG A 128 8.27 -18.04 7.76
CA ARG A 128 6.86 -18.42 7.78
C ARG A 128 6.64 -19.57 8.77
N ARG A 129 5.62 -19.46 9.60
CA ARG A 129 5.12 -20.53 10.47
C ARG A 129 3.68 -20.87 10.08
N GLY A 130 3.45 -22.11 9.68
CA GLY A 130 2.14 -22.62 9.29
C GLY A 130 2.15 -23.26 7.90
N LYS A 131 1.40 -24.33 7.76
CA LYS A 131 1.31 -25.11 6.51
C LYS A 131 0.67 -24.26 5.40
N LYS A 132 0.91 -24.65 4.15
CA LYS A 132 0.27 -24.05 2.98
C LYS A 132 -1.25 -24.12 3.10
N GLY A 133 -1.92 -22.96 2.95
CA GLY A 133 -3.37 -22.85 3.08
C GLY A 133 -3.89 -22.70 4.51
N ASP A 134 -3.02 -22.72 5.52
CA ASP A 134 -3.41 -22.47 6.90
C ASP A 134 -3.81 -20.99 7.09
N THR A 135 -4.97 -20.77 7.68
CA THR A 135 -5.49 -19.41 7.99
C THR A 135 -4.75 -18.76 9.18
N ASN A 136 -4.13 -19.57 10.03
CA ASN A 136 -3.41 -19.13 11.23
C ASN A 136 -1.90 -18.99 11.01
N THR A 137 -1.50 -18.69 9.77
CA THR A 137 -0.10 -18.46 9.44
C THR A 137 0.47 -17.24 10.16
N THR A 138 1.61 -17.43 10.81
CA THR A 138 2.39 -16.35 11.44
C THR A 138 3.75 -16.19 10.75
N TYR A 139 4.38 -15.06 11.00
CA TYR A 139 5.70 -14.75 10.44
C TYR A 139 6.60 -14.25 11.57
N GLU A 140 7.69 -14.95 11.78
CA GLU A 140 8.74 -14.47 12.68
C GLU A 140 9.71 -13.56 11.91
N THR A 141 10.28 -12.58 12.58
CA THR A 141 11.23 -11.64 11.99
C THR A 141 12.45 -11.53 12.89
N TYR A 142 13.60 -11.86 12.34
CA TYR A 142 14.88 -11.85 13.04
C TYR A 142 15.75 -10.74 12.46
N PRO A 143 16.12 -9.72 13.23
CA PRO A 143 16.96 -8.64 12.72
C PRO A 143 18.37 -9.15 12.44
N LEU A 144 18.93 -8.72 11.34
CA LEU A 144 20.33 -8.91 10.98
C LEU A 144 21.14 -7.65 11.32
N THR A 145 22.41 -7.63 10.93
CA THR A 145 23.27 -6.47 11.20
C THR A 145 22.76 -5.25 10.44
N GLN A 146 22.51 -4.18 11.20
CA GLN A 146 22.12 -2.89 10.65
C GLN A 146 23.26 -2.28 9.83
N ASP A 147 22.90 -1.60 8.76
CA ASP A 147 23.81 -0.85 7.89
C ASP A 147 23.37 0.61 7.73
N HIS A 148 23.82 1.29 6.68
CA HIS A 148 23.48 2.69 6.38
C HIS A 148 22.57 2.83 5.15
N SER A 149 21.88 1.76 4.74
CA SER A 149 20.96 1.78 3.60
C SER A 149 19.79 2.74 3.83
N ARG A 150 19.38 3.41 2.76
CA ARG A 150 18.25 4.34 2.72
C ARG A 150 17.23 3.89 1.68
N ILE A 151 16.02 4.38 1.76
CA ILE A 151 14.93 4.00 0.83
C ILE A 151 15.33 4.25 -0.64
N GLU A 152 16.05 5.35 -0.88
CA GLU A 152 16.50 5.75 -2.23
C GLU A 152 17.50 4.79 -2.86
N ASP A 153 18.13 3.93 -2.07
CA ASP A 153 19.08 2.92 -2.56
C ASP A 153 18.37 1.74 -3.23
N PHE A 154 17.03 1.64 -3.10
CA PHE A 154 16.22 0.53 -3.59
C PHE A 154 15.24 0.98 -4.68
N PRO A 155 14.90 0.10 -5.64
CA PRO A 155 13.89 0.40 -6.65
C PRO A 155 12.54 0.76 -6.00
N GLU A 156 11.94 1.87 -6.44
CA GLU A 156 10.63 2.30 -5.96
C GLU A 156 9.55 1.29 -6.36
N ILE A 157 8.67 0.94 -5.44
CA ILE A 157 7.45 0.17 -5.72
C ILE A 157 6.25 0.84 -5.04
N LYS A 158 5.20 1.08 -5.82
CA LYS A 158 3.96 1.70 -5.33
C LYS A 158 2.87 0.65 -5.17
N PRO A 159 2.29 0.52 -3.96
CA PRO A 159 1.14 -0.37 -3.76
C PRO A 159 -0.09 0.04 -4.57
N GLU A 160 -0.33 1.34 -4.72
CA GLU A 160 -1.41 1.89 -5.53
C GLU A 160 -1.27 1.48 -7.01
N GLY A 161 -2.36 0.97 -7.58
CA GLY A 161 -2.37 0.45 -8.95
C GLY A 161 -1.71 -0.92 -9.13
N THR A 162 -0.85 -1.34 -8.17
CA THR A 162 -0.20 -2.67 -8.19
C THR A 162 -0.94 -3.66 -7.30
N ALA A 163 -1.16 -3.33 -6.03
CA ALA A 163 -1.77 -4.20 -5.05
C ALA A 163 -3.26 -3.91 -4.81
N PHE A 164 -3.67 -2.68 -4.99
CA PHE A 164 -5.07 -2.26 -4.94
C PHE A 164 -5.33 -1.16 -5.97
N LEU A 165 -6.59 -1.04 -6.38
CA LEU A 165 -7.03 -0.02 -7.32
C LEU A 165 -7.55 1.21 -6.57
N VAL A 166 -7.18 2.38 -7.05
CA VAL A 166 -7.78 3.66 -6.65
C VAL A 166 -8.82 4.03 -7.69
N LYS A 167 -10.07 4.23 -7.28
CA LYS A 167 -11.21 4.50 -8.14
C LYS A 167 -12.00 5.71 -7.67
N THR A 168 -12.54 6.48 -8.60
CA THR A 168 -13.41 7.60 -8.29
C THR A 168 -14.78 7.12 -7.81
N TYR A 169 -15.55 8.03 -7.19
CA TYR A 169 -16.93 7.74 -6.76
C TYR A 169 -17.82 7.29 -7.92
N GLU A 170 -17.69 7.94 -9.07
CA GLU A 170 -18.45 7.64 -10.29
C GLU A 170 -18.10 6.27 -10.85
N GLU A 171 -16.82 5.90 -10.88
CA GLU A 171 -16.37 4.57 -11.33
C GLU A 171 -16.90 3.48 -10.39
N LEU A 172 -16.88 3.69 -9.07
CA LEU A 172 -17.42 2.75 -8.09
C LEU A 172 -18.94 2.62 -8.21
N ARG A 173 -19.64 3.73 -8.43
CA ARG A 173 -21.09 3.73 -8.66
C ARG A 173 -21.46 2.97 -9.93
N GLU A 174 -20.69 3.16 -11.00
CA GLU A 174 -20.90 2.42 -12.25
C GLU A 174 -20.60 0.93 -12.05
N TYR A 175 -19.55 0.58 -11.31
CA TYR A 175 -19.28 -0.81 -10.97
C TYR A 175 -20.41 -1.45 -10.17
N VAL A 176 -20.98 -0.79 -9.18
CA VAL A 176 -22.12 -1.30 -8.40
C VAL A 176 -23.33 -1.54 -9.31
N ARG A 177 -23.54 -0.67 -10.33
CA ARG A 177 -24.66 -0.77 -11.27
C ARG A 177 -24.49 -1.88 -12.31
N THR A 178 -23.26 -2.10 -12.82
CA THR A 178 -23.01 -2.94 -14.00
C THR A 178 -22.16 -4.18 -13.73
N GLY A 179 -21.46 -4.23 -12.60
CA GLY A 179 -20.44 -5.24 -12.28
C GLY A 179 -19.12 -5.03 -13.02
N GLN A 180 -18.95 -3.90 -13.72
CA GLN A 180 -17.75 -3.59 -14.49
C GLN A 180 -17.32 -2.13 -14.28
N PHE A 181 -16.02 -1.89 -14.26
CA PHE A 181 -15.51 -0.53 -14.30
C PHE A 181 -15.62 0.02 -15.73
N PRO A 182 -15.90 1.34 -15.88
CA PRO A 182 -15.91 1.96 -17.18
C PRO A 182 -14.54 1.79 -17.85
N THR A 183 -14.56 1.35 -19.11
CA THR A 183 -13.35 1.31 -19.93
C THR A 183 -12.97 2.75 -20.27
N VAL A 184 -11.79 3.18 -19.81
CA VAL A 184 -11.22 4.45 -20.26
C VAL A 184 -10.83 4.27 -21.72
N ASP A 185 -11.58 4.85 -22.64
CA ASP A 185 -11.17 4.98 -24.04
C ASP A 185 -9.87 5.78 -24.08
N LYS A 186 -8.76 5.11 -24.34
CA LYS A 186 -7.42 5.74 -24.44
C LYS A 186 -7.33 6.80 -25.55
N ASN A 187 -8.37 6.95 -26.36
CA ASN A 187 -8.44 7.92 -27.46
C ASN A 187 -9.13 9.24 -27.10
N ASN A 188 -9.69 9.38 -25.90
CA ASN A 188 -10.34 10.61 -25.46
C ASN A 188 -9.66 11.17 -24.20
N VAL A 189 -8.36 11.49 -24.34
CA VAL A 189 -7.68 12.36 -23.39
C VAL A 189 -8.08 13.79 -23.70
N ASP A 190 -9.31 14.14 -23.35
CA ASP A 190 -9.73 15.53 -23.31
C ASP A 190 -8.90 16.20 -22.17
N ARG A 191 -7.98 17.04 -22.59
CA ARG A 191 -7.13 17.86 -21.73
C ARG A 191 -7.98 18.89 -20.99
N ARG A 192 -8.87 18.45 -20.12
CA ARG A 192 -9.46 19.33 -19.12
C ARG A 192 -8.49 19.39 -17.95
N THR A 193 -7.68 20.44 -17.98
CA THR A 193 -6.92 20.97 -16.86
C THR A 193 -7.75 20.86 -15.60
N VAL A 194 -7.41 19.89 -14.76
CA VAL A 194 -7.78 19.95 -13.34
C VAL A 194 -7.01 21.13 -12.79
N ALA A 195 -7.71 22.26 -12.61
CA ALA A 195 -7.19 23.37 -11.86
C ALA A 195 -6.88 22.84 -10.45
N ARG A 196 -5.61 22.69 -10.17
CA ARG A 196 -5.10 22.45 -8.83
C ARG A 196 -5.53 23.66 -8.00
N GLU A 197 -6.54 23.51 -7.17
CA GLU A 197 -6.79 24.44 -6.07
C GLU A 197 -5.56 24.41 -5.17
N THR A 198 -4.76 25.44 -5.26
CA THR A 198 -3.66 25.71 -4.34
C THR A 198 -4.27 25.85 -2.94
N PRO A 199 -3.79 25.11 -1.93
CA PRO A 199 -4.26 25.31 -0.56
C PRO A 199 -3.99 26.76 -0.17
N ALA A 200 -5.04 27.46 0.29
CA ALA A 200 -4.93 28.84 0.77
C ALA A 200 -3.89 28.89 1.89
N THR A 201 -2.90 29.74 1.72
CA THR A 201 -1.87 30.02 2.70
C THR A 201 -2.53 30.42 4.03
N PRO A 202 -2.18 29.81 5.17
CA PRO A 202 -2.76 30.22 6.44
C PRO A 202 -2.38 31.65 6.77
N VAL A 203 -3.38 32.51 6.90
CA VAL A 203 -3.22 33.90 7.34
C VAL A 203 -2.65 33.86 8.75
N ARG A 204 -1.42 34.34 8.88
CA ARG A 204 -0.71 34.48 10.14
C ARG A 204 -1.46 35.56 10.96
N ARG A 205 -2.25 35.11 11.94
CA ARG A 205 -2.83 36.02 12.94
C ARG A 205 -1.71 36.58 13.80
N THR A 206 -1.47 37.88 13.73
CA THR A 206 -0.62 38.62 14.67
C THR A 206 -1.20 38.50 16.08
N PRO A 207 -0.38 38.21 17.10
CA PRO A 207 -0.85 38.23 18.47
C PRO A 207 -1.28 39.65 18.84
N GLN A 208 -2.53 39.80 19.29
CA GLN A 208 -2.96 41.05 19.93
C GLN A 208 -2.18 41.19 21.25
N ALA A 209 -1.57 42.37 21.41
CA ALA A 209 -0.90 42.77 22.65
C ALA A 209 -1.95 42.75 23.78
N TYR A 210 -1.62 42.02 24.84
CA TYR A 210 -2.39 42.03 26.08
C TYR A 210 -2.07 43.29 26.83
N ASN A 211 -3.01 44.23 26.90
CA ASN A 211 -2.92 45.40 27.78
C ASN A 211 -3.24 44.93 29.20
N ALA A 212 -2.24 44.91 30.05
CA ALA A 212 -2.39 44.76 31.48
C ALA A 212 -2.58 46.12 32.13
N GLU A 213 -3.76 46.69 32.06
CA GLU A 213 -4.24 47.79 32.91
C GLU A 213 -5.75 47.64 32.96
N ASP A 214 -6.23 47.12 34.07
CA ASP A 214 -7.50 47.36 34.74
C ASP A 214 -7.78 46.22 35.73
N ASN A 215 -7.30 46.40 36.95
CA ASN A 215 -7.92 45.93 38.17
C ASN A 215 -7.26 46.59 39.37
N PHE A 216 -7.90 47.67 39.81
CA PHE A 216 -7.95 48.04 41.20
C PHE A 216 -9.30 47.64 41.79
#